data_9b026083d851736d99a0a6b96ae16748
#
_entry.id   9b026083d851736d99a0a6b96ae16748
#
_cell.length_a   1.000
_cell.length_b   1.000
_cell.length_c   1.000
_cell.angle_alpha   90.00
_cell.angle_beta   90.00
_cell.angle_gamma   90.00
#
_symmetry.space_group_name_H-M   'P 1'
#
loop_
_entity.id
_entity.type
_entity.pdbx_description
1 polymer ?
#
loop_
_entity_poly.entity_id
_entity_poly.type
_entity_poly.pdbx_seq_one_letter_code
_entity_poly.pdbx_strand_id
1 'polypeptide(L)'
;VDALDRVSIPLRFMAMRGLYTKPLILDMRAWMRVLDQPHESPSLYRILSHPTLGISEIDISTLTMHCRKKGVSLFDALRQADNLEVSSDSRERIRDVLLAMSDLITKAKRLPVSELFVDIAKQSGLYGLVLQQPEIIQIEQFGLLRQFHERLKSFEASNEQKSLHHFLEEFDHERDAGEVGSLK
;
A
#
# COMPACT_ATOMS: atom_id res chain seq x y z
N VAL A 1 32.92 -9.47 24.31
CA VAL A 1 32.63 -8.15 23.76
C VAL A 1 33.54 -7.89 22.55
N ASP A 2 34.81 -8.36 22.62
CA ASP A 2 35.83 -8.06 21.58
C ASP A 2 35.73 -8.83 20.25
N ALA A 3 34.80 -9.77 20.10
CA ALA A 3 34.63 -10.54 18.86
C ALA A 3 33.68 -9.88 17.85
N LEU A 4 32.80 -8.98 18.31
CA LEU A 4 31.82 -8.26 17.45
C LEU A 4 32.41 -6.97 16.87
N ASP A 5 33.41 -6.40 17.48
CA ASP A 5 34.07 -5.20 16.97
C ASP A 5 35.08 -5.48 15.83
N ARG A 6 35.40 -6.75 15.55
CA ARG A 6 36.30 -7.14 14.46
C ARG A 6 35.59 -7.47 13.16
N VAL A 7 34.27 -7.65 13.18
CA VAL A 7 33.45 -7.72 12.00
C VAL A 7 32.76 -6.38 11.90
N SER A 8 33.43 -5.42 11.27
CA SER A 8 32.85 -4.16 10.82
C SER A 8 31.81 -4.41 9.72
N ILE A 9 30.84 -5.26 10.00
CA ILE A 9 29.56 -5.22 9.34
C ILE A 9 28.84 -4.07 10.02
N PRO A 10 28.75 -2.89 9.38
CA PRO A 10 28.12 -1.77 10.05
C PRO A 10 26.72 -2.21 10.43
N LEU A 11 26.38 -2.16 11.70
CA LEU A 11 24.99 -2.17 12.20
C LEU A 11 24.11 -1.15 11.45
N ARG A 12 24.72 -0.17 10.82
CA ARG A 12 24.14 0.71 9.80
C ARG A 12 23.53 -0.04 8.60
N PHE A 13 24.07 -1.20 8.18
CA PHE A 13 23.51 -1.93 7.02
C PHE A 13 22.21 -2.65 7.34
N MET A 14 21.93 -3.03 8.58
CA MET A 14 20.62 -3.58 8.96
C MET A 14 19.59 -2.47 9.26
N ALA A 15 20.04 -1.28 9.65
CA ALA A 15 19.18 -0.10 9.76
C ALA A 15 18.89 0.58 8.41
N MET A 16 19.62 0.24 7.36
CA MET A 16 19.48 0.78 5.99
C MET A 16 18.52 0.01 5.10
N ARG A 17 17.60 -0.76 5.65
CA ARG A 17 16.38 -1.08 4.88
C ARG A 17 15.55 0.19 4.86
N GLY A 18 15.67 0.94 3.78
CA GLY A 18 15.08 2.26 3.65
C GLY A 18 13.57 2.24 3.82
N LEU A 19 13.01 3.41 4.02
CA LEU A 19 11.58 3.66 4.20
C LEU A 19 10.73 2.92 3.15
N TYR A 20 11.18 2.91 1.89
CA TYR A 20 10.45 2.37 0.74
C TYR A 20 10.34 0.84 0.70
N THR A 21 11.11 0.13 1.54
CA THR A 21 11.06 -1.34 1.65
C THR A 21 10.25 -1.84 2.84
N LYS A 22 9.79 -0.93 3.71
CA LYS A 22 9.00 -1.31 4.89
C LYS A 22 7.62 -1.84 4.48
N PRO A 23 7.16 -2.99 5.03
CA PRO A 23 5.88 -3.59 4.65
C PRO A 23 4.71 -2.62 4.67
N LEU A 24 4.55 -1.85 5.75
CA LEU A 24 3.48 -0.86 5.88
C LEU A 24 3.51 0.21 4.77
N ILE A 25 4.70 0.66 4.36
CA ILE A 25 4.83 1.63 3.26
C ILE A 25 4.53 0.98 1.90
N LEU A 26 4.91 -0.29 1.73
CA LEU A 26 4.55 -1.05 0.53
C LEU A 26 3.03 -1.27 0.43
N ASP A 27 2.34 -1.48 1.56
CA ASP A 27 0.88 -1.60 1.59
C ASP A 27 0.21 -0.26 1.26
N MET A 28 0.69 0.84 1.84
CA MET A 28 0.22 2.18 1.50
C MET A 28 0.44 2.50 0.01
N ARG A 29 1.62 2.17 -0.52
CA ARG A 29 1.93 2.34 -1.94
C ARG A 29 1.02 1.51 -2.84
N ALA A 30 0.71 0.26 -2.45
CA ALA A 30 -0.20 -0.58 -3.21
C ALA A 30 -1.59 0.08 -3.34
N TRP A 31 -2.12 0.65 -2.26
CA TRP A 31 -3.35 1.43 -2.31
C TRP A 31 -3.23 2.62 -3.26
N MET A 32 -2.18 3.43 -3.13
CA MET A 32 -1.96 4.58 -4.01
C MET A 32 -1.90 4.18 -5.48
N ARG A 33 -1.23 3.05 -5.80
CA ARG A 33 -1.17 2.50 -7.16
C ARG A 33 -2.53 2.13 -7.71
N VAL A 34 -3.33 1.43 -6.93
CA VAL A 34 -4.67 0.99 -7.35
C VAL A 34 -5.62 2.17 -7.53
N LEU A 35 -5.45 3.25 -6.77
CA LEU A 35 -6.24 4.48 -6.95
C LEU A 35 -5.86 5.23 -8.23
N ASP A 36 -4.59 5.17 -8.65
CA ASP A 36 -4.13 5.72 -9.93
C ASP A 36 -4.50 4.82 -11.11
N GLN A 37 -4.27 3.52 -10.96
CA GLN A 37 -4.50 2.50 -11.99
C GLN A 37 -5.25 1.29 -11.41
N PRO A 38 -6.59 1.30 -11.38
CA PRO A 38 -7.38 0.23 -10.77
C PRO A 38 -7.16 -1.17 -11.34
N HIS A 39 -6.72 -1.24 -12.60
CA HIS A 39 -6.43 -2.51 -13.29
C HIS A 39 -5.02 -3.07 -13.04
N GLU A 40 -4.21 -2.40 -12.20
CA GLU A 40 -2.89 -2.88 -11.79
C GLU A 40 -3.05 -4.03 -10.79
N SER A 41 -3.09 -5.26 -11.32
CA SER A 41 -3.43 -6.47 -10.58
C SER A 41 -2.44 -6.84 -9.46
N PRO A 42 -1.11 -6.67 -9.59
CA PRO A 42 -0.18 -6.96 -8.50
C PRO A 42 -0.44 -6.18 -7.22
N SER A 43 -0.64 -4.87 -7.30
CA SER A 43 -0.96 -4.03 -6.13
C SER A 43 -2.33 -4.38 -5.55
N LEU A 44 -3.32 -4.62 -6.42
CA LEU A 44 -4.65 -5.02 -5.97
C LEU A 44 -4.61 -6.39 -5.27
N TYR A 45 -3.84 -7.36 -5.79
CA TYR A 45 -3.63 -8.65 -5.12
C TYR A 45 -3.01 -8.47 -3.73
N ARG A 46 -1.99 -7.61 -3.60
CA ARG A 46 -1.38 -7.29 -2.32
C ARG A 46 -2.40 -6.75 -1.31
N ILE A 47 -3.26 -5.83 -1.74
CA ILE A 47 -4.34 -5.27 -0.92
C ILE A 47 -5.29 -6.38 -0.46
N LEU A 48 -5.81 -7.20 -1.37
CA LEU A 48 -6.79 -8.24 -1.07
C LEU A 48 -6.24 -9.32 -0.14
N SER A 49 -4.94 -9.63 -0.26
CA SER A 49 -4.24 -10.59 0.60
C SER A 49 -3.90 -10.03 1.98
N HIS A 50 -4.15 -8.73 2.22
CA HIS A 50 -3.83 -8.12 3.50
C HIS A 50 -4.83 -8.55 4.59
N PRO A 51 -4.37 -8.94 5.79
CA PRO A 51 -5.25 -9.45 6.88
C PRO A 51 -6.35 -8.49 7.31
N THR A 52 -6.16 -7.17 7.14
CA THR A 52 -7.19 -6.16 7.49
C THR A 52 -8.49 -6.33 6.74
N LEU A 53 -8.45 -6.89 5.53
CA LEU A 53 -9.63 -7.09 4.71
C LEU A 53 -10.36 -8.40 5.03
N GLY A 54 -9.66 -9.40 5.59
CA GLY A 54 -10.23 -10.68 6.00
C GLY A 54 -10.86 -11.47 4.85
N ILE A 55 -10.42 -11.28 3.61
CA ILE A 55 -10.84 -12.06 2.45
C ILE A 55 -10.09 -13.39 2.50
N SER A 56 -10.78 -14.52 2.27
CA SER A 56 -10.14 -15.82 2.34
C SER A 56 -9.16 -16.05 1.17
N GLU A 57 -8.06 -16.77 1.44
CA GLU A 57 -7.08 -17.12 0.41
C GLU A 57 -7.69 -17.99 -0.70
N ILE A 58 -8.68 -18.82 -0.37
CA ILE A 58 -9.42 -19.65 -1.33
C ILE A 58 -10.19 -18.76 -2.29
N ASP A 59 -10.86 -17.73 -1.79
CA ASP A 59 -11.63 -16.81 -2.60
C ASP A 59 -10.72 -15.93 -3.48
N ILE A 60 -9.58 -15.48 -2.95
CA ILE A 60 -8.56 -14.78 -3.73
C ILE A 60 -8.04 -15.68 -4.86
N SER A 61 -7.81 -16.96 -4.58
CA SER A 61 -7.40 -17.93 -5.59
C SER A 61 -8.47 -18.12 -6.66
N THR A 62 -9.74 -18.20 -6.29
CA THR A 62 -10.87 -18.28 -7.22
C THR A 62 -10.92 -17.08 -8.17
N LEU A 63 -10.76 -15.86 -7.62
CA LEU A 63 -10.70 -14.62 -8.40
C LEU A 63 -9.51 -14.62 -9.38
N THR A 64 -8.32 -14.99 -8.91
CA THR A 64 -7.11 -15.01 -9.76
C THR A 64 -7.16 -16.08 -10.84
N MET A 65 -7.76 -17.25 -10.56
CA MET A 65 -8.02 -18.28 -11.57
C MET A 65 -9.01 -17.78 -12.63
N HIS A 66 -10.06 -17.05 -12.22
CA HIS A 66 -11.00 -16.44 -13.14
C HIS A 66 -10.29 -15.44 -14.08
N CYS A 67 -9.42 -14.58 -13.52
CA CYS A 67 -8.60 -13.64 -14.30
C CYS A 67 -7.79 -14.36 -15.40
N ARG A 68 -7.07 -15.43 -15.03
CA ARG A 68 -6.26 -16.21 -15.96
C ARG A 68 -7.11 -16.87 -17.05
N LYS A 69 -8.26 -17.44 -16.68
CA LYS A 69 -9.17 -18.15 -17.60
C LYS A 69 -9.86 -17.20 -18.58
N LYS A 70 -10.18 -16.00 -18.15
CA LYS A 70 -10.96 -15.03 -18.95
C LYS A 70 -10.10 -13.92 -19.58
N GLY A 71 -8.83 -13.79 -19.20
CA GLY A 71 -7.96 -12.72 -19.68
C GLY A 71 -8.40 -11.33 -19.18
N VAL A 72 -9.00 -11.25 -17.99
CA VAL A 72 -9.48 -10.00 -17.39
C VAL A 72 -8.60 -9.58 -16.22
N SER A 73 -8.64 -8.29 -15.85
CA SER A 73 -7.92 -7.80 -14.68
C SER A 73 -8.54 -8.30 -13.37
N LEU A 74 -7.78 -8.23 -12.28
CA LEU A 74 -8.30 -8.58 -10.95
C LEU A 74 -9.42 -7.62 -10.52
N PHE A 75 -9.34 -6.36 -10.92
CA PHE A 75 -10.40 -5.38 -10.67
C PHE A 75 -11.72 -5.76 -11.36
N ASP A 76 -11.64 -6.23 -12.61
CA ASP A 76 -12.84 -6.71 -13.32
C ASP A 76 -13.42 -7.98 -12.68
N ALA A 77 -12.57 -8.87 -12.18
CA ALA A 77 -13.00 -10.06 -11.44
C ALA A 77 -13.70 -9.70 -10.11
N LEU A 78 -13.20 -8.71 -9.36
CA LEU A 78 -13.86 -8.21 -8.15
C LEU A 78 -15.26 -7.69 -8.43
N ARG A 79 -15.44 -6.94 -9.51
CA ARG A 79 -16.75 -6.43 -9.92
C ARG A 79 -17.74 -7.53 -10.32
N GLN A 80 -17.24 -8.71 -10.62
CA GLN A 80 -18.03 -9.90 -10.98
C GLN A 80 -18.11 -10.92 -9.85
N ALA A 81 -17.60 -10.60 -8.64
CA ALA A 81 -17.51 -11.54 -7.53
C ALA A 81 -18.85 -12.19 -7.15
N ASP A 82 -19.97 -11.50 -7.36
CA ASP A 82 -21.31 -12.03 -7.11
C ASP A 82 -21.67 -13.21 -8.05
N ASN A 83 -21.04 -13.30 -9.22
CA ASN A 83 -21.25 -14.35 -10.22
C ASN A 83 -20.19 -15.46 -10.15
N LEU A 84 -19.27 -15.40 -9.18
CA LEU A 84 -18.20 -16.37 -9.00
C LEU A 84 -18.44 -17.22 -7.75
N GLU A 85 -17.73 -18.34 -7.66
CA GLU A 85 -17.75 -19.22 -6.48
C GLU A 85 -16.92 -18.64 -5.32
N VAL A 86 -17.31 -17.46 -4.87
CA VAL A 86 -16.71 -16.73 -3.74
C VAL A 86 -17.68 -16.82 -2.57
N SER A 87 -17.17 -16.98 -1.35
CA SER A 87 -17.99 -17.04 -0.13
C SER A 87 -18.79 -15.75 0.10
N SER A 88 -19.90 -15.83 0.82
CA SER A 88 -20.75 -14.67 1.18
C SER A 88 -19.95 -13.60 1.91
N ASP A 89 -19.13 -14.03 2.89
CA ASP A 89 -18.34 -13.14 3.72
C ASP A 89 -17.29 -12.38 2.89
N SER A 90 -16.59 -13.09 1.99
CA SER A 90 -15.63 -12.43 1.09
C SER A 90 -16.31 -11.50 0.08
N ARG A 91 -17.51 -11.83 -0.40
CA ARG A 91 -18.26 -10.91 -1.28
C ARG A 91 -18.63 -9.61 -0.58
N GLU A 92 -19.07 -9.67 0.68
CA GLU A 92 -19.37 -8.47 1.47
C GLU A 92 -18.12 -7.60 1.63
N ARG A 93 -16.99 -8.20 2.02
CA ARG A 93 -15.70 -7.49 2.14
C ARG A 93 -15.21 -6.91 0.81
N ILE A 94 -15.39 -7.63 -0.28
CA ILE A 94 -15.06 -7.13 -1.63
C ILE A 94 -15.90 -5.90 -1.99
N ARG A 95 -17.19 -5.90 -1.65
CA ARG A 95 -18.05 -4.72 -1.87
C ARG A 95 -17.56 -3.51 -1.07
N ASP A 96 -17.18 -3.72 0.20
CA ASP A 96 -16.65 -2.65 1.04
C ASP A 96 -15.35 -2.09 0.48
N VAL A 97 -14.45 -2.95 -0.01
CA VAL A 97 -13.21 -2.54 -0.67
C VAL A 97 -13.51 -1.73 -1.94
N LEU A 98 -14.44 -2.18 -2.79
CA LEU A 98 -14.81 -1.47 -4.00
C LEU A 98 -15.45 -0.10 -3.71
N LEU A 99 -16.26 0.01 -2.65
CA LEU A 99 -16.82 1.28 -2.19
C LEU A 99 -15.72 2.23 -1.69
N ALA A 100 -14.81 1.73 -0.85
CA ALA A 100 -13.67 2.53 -0.36
C ALA A 100 -12.78 2.99 -1.53
N MET A 101 -12.48 2.12 -2.49
CA MET A 101 -11.73 2.49 -3.69
C MET A 101 -12.43 3.59 -4.50
N SER A 102 -13.75 3.48 -4.69
CA SER A 102 -14.53 4.46 -5.45
C SER A 102 -14.50 5.85 -4.78
N ASP A 103 -14.64 5.90 -3.46
CA ASP A 103 -14.53 7.15 -2.68
C ASP A 103 -13.12 7.75 -2.78
N LEU A 104 -12.09 6.92 -2.55
CA LEU A 104 -10.70 7.34 -2.61
C LEU A 104 -10.27 7.80 -4.01
N ILE A 105 -10.71 7.13 -5.08
CA ILE A 105 -10.46 7.57 -6.47
C ILE A 105 -11.09 8.96 -6.73
N THR A 106 -12.28 9.20 -6.18
CA THR A 106 -12.93 10.50 -6.29
C THR A 106 -12.14 11.58 -5.53
N LYS A 107 -11.65 11.26 -4.35
CA LYS A 107 -10.81 12.14 -3.53
C LYS A 107 -9.44 12.39 -4.16
N ALA A 108 -8.83 11.40 -4.79
CA ALA A 108 -7.54 11.53 -5.47
C ALA A 108 -7.53 12.61 -6.57
N LYS A 109 -8.70 12.94 -7.13
CA LYS A 109 -8.84 14.01 -8.15
C LYS A 109 -8.90 15.42 -7.55
N ARG A 110 -9.05 15.55 -6.24
CA ARG A 110 -9.35 16.84 -5.57
C ARG A 110 -8.41 17.16 -4.42
N LEU A 111 -7.94 16.14 -3.70
CA LEU A 111 -7.11 16.30 -2.52
C LEU A 111 -5.63 16.33 -2.89
N PRO A 112 -4.81 17.06 -2.14
CA PRO A 112 -3.36 16.86 -2.14
C PRO A 112 -3.01 15.40 -1.82
N VAL A 113 -1.90 14.91 -2.37
CA VAL A 113 -1.49 13.50 -2.19
C VAL A 113 -1.22 13.17 -0.72
N SER A 114 -0.72 14.16 0.05
CA SER A 114 -0.50 14.02 1.49
C SER A 114 -1.80 13.85 2.29
N GLU A 115 -2.88 14.56 1.92
CA GLU A 115 -4.19 14.39 2.54
C GLU A 115 -4.85 13.06 2.12
N LEU A 116 -4.76 12.72 0.84
CA LEU A 116 -5.23 11.43 0.32
C LEU A 116 -4.56 10.25 1.05
N PHE A 117 -3.26 10.35 1.33
CA PHE A 117 -2.51 9.34 2.09
C PHE A 117 -3.13 9.08 3.48
N VAL A 118 -3.53 10.13 4.19
CA VAL A 118 -4.20 10.00 5.50
C VAL A 118 -5.55 9.29 5.37
N ASP A 119 -6.31 9.62 4.33
CA ASP A 119 -7.60 8.97 4.06
C ASP A 119 -7.42 7.49 3.68
N ILE A 120 -6.40 7.17 2.89
CA ILE A 120 -6.02 5.77 2.58
C ILE A 120 -5.71 5.01 3.88
N ALA A 121 -4.85 5.55 4.76
CA ALA A 121 -4.48 4.88 6.00
C ALA A 121 -5.69 4.52 6.87
N LYS A 122 -6.69 5.41 6.91
CA LYS A 122 -7.93 5.20 7.67
C LYS A 122 -8.85 4.18 7.00
N GLN A 123 -9.15 4.36 5.72
CA GLN A 123 -10.15 3.54 5.00
C GLN A 123 -9.65 2.13 4.67
N SER A 124 -8.35 1.95 4.51
CA SER A 124 -7.73 0.62 4.30
C SER A 124 -7.73 -0.27 5.54
N GLY A 125 -8.03 0.28 6.72
CA GLY A 125 -7.88 -0.41 8.00
C GLY A 125 -6.45 -0.47 8.52
N LEU A 126 -5.44 -0.02 7.76
CA LEU A 126 -4.03 -0.06 8.18
C LEU A 126 -3.78 0.76 9.45
N TYR A 127 -4.40 1.93 9.56
CA TYR A 127 -4.32 2.74 10.78
C TYR A 127 -4.85 1.99 12.01
N GLY A 128 -6.01 1.33 11.88
CA GLY A 128 -6.59 0.51 12.94
C GLY A 128 -5.70 -0.68 13.32
N LEU A 129 -5.06 -1.31 12.32
CA LEU A 129 -4.11 -2.40 12.57
C LEU A 129 -2.90 -1.92 13.38
N VAL A 130 -2.35 -0.74 13.05
CA VAL A 130 -1.23 -0.16 13.80
C VAL A 130 -1.63 0.08 15.26
N LEU A 131 -2.82 0.60 15.52
CA LEU A 131 -3.31 0.85 16.88
C LEU A 131 -3.50 -0.43 17.72
N GLN A 132 -3.64 -1.59 17.11
CA GLN A 132 -3.75 -2.88 17.80
C GLN A 132 -2.40 -3.50 18.16
N GLN A 133 -1.29 -2.96 17.66
CA GLN A 133 0.05 -3.46 17.95
C GLN A 133 0.54 -3.04 19.35
N PRO A 134 1.55 -3.73 19.92
CA PRO A 134 2.25 -3.25 21.11
C PRO A 134 2.80 -1.83 20.92
N GLU A 135 2.84 -1.03 21.98
CA GLU A 135 3.19 0.40 21.94
C GLU A 135 4.50 0.69 21.21
N ILE A 136 5.54 -0.14 21.44
CA ILE A 136 6.82 0.02 20.77
C ILE A 136 6.73 -0.11 19.25
N ILE A 137 5.86 -1.03 18.78
CA ILE A 137 5.59 -1.24 17.35
C ILE A 137 4.75 -0.08 16.79
N GLN A 138 3.78 0.41 17.56
CA GLN A 138 2.99 1.59 17.17
C GLN A 138 3.89 2.79 16.92
N ILE A 139 4.83 3.08 17.84
CA ILE A 139 5.78 4.20 17.73
C ILE A 139 6.61 4.07 16.45
N GLU A 140 7.15 2.87 16.18
CA GLU A 140 7.91 2.61 14.95
C GLU A 140 7.04 2.84 13.70
N GLN A 141 5.86 2.22 13.64
CA GLN A 141 4.99 2.26 12.47
C GLN A 141 4.43 3.66 12.20
N PHE A 142 4.03 4.39 13.24
CA PHE A 142 3.65 5.80 13.08
C PHE A 142 4.82 6.68 12.66
N GLY A 143 6.03 6.37 13.11
CA GLY A 143 7.26 7.01 12.65
C GLY A 143 7.45 6.84 11.14
N LEU A 144 7.23 5.63 10.61
CA LEU A 144 7.31 5.34 9.17
C LEU A 144 6.23 6.11 8.37
N LEU A 145 4.97 6.07 8.83
CA LEU A 145 3.88 6.80 8.18
C LEU A 145 4.14 8.30 8.16
N ARG A 146 4.66 8.88 9.26
CA ARG A 146 5.02 10.29 9.34
C ARG A 146 6.12 10.64 8.35
N GLN A 147 7.20 9.84 8.28
CA GLN A 147 8.30 10.09 7.35
C GLN A 147 7.83 10.03 5.89
N PHE A 148 6.98 9.06 5.55
CA PHE A 148 6.43 8.98 4.21
C PHE A 148 5.49 10.16 3.90
N HIS A 149 4.67 10.57 4.86
CA HIS A 149 3.81 11.76 4.73
C HIS A 149 4.64 13.05 4.55
N GLU A 150 5.77 13.21 5.26
CA GLU A 150 6.70 14.33 5.05
C GLU A 150 7.30 14.31 3.63
N ARG A 151 7.60 13.11 3.09
CA ARG A 151 8.06 12.96 1.70
C ARG A 151 6.98 13.42 0.71
N LEU A 152 5.70 13.09 0.95
CA LEU A 152 4.58 13.56 0.12
C LEU A 152 4.45 15.08 0.17
N LYS A 153 4.56 15.69 1.35
CA LYS A 153 4.55 17.15 1.49
C LYS A 153 5.73 17.83 0.79
N SER A 154 6.92 17.23 0.85
CA SER A 154 8.09 17.74 0.13
C SER A 154 7.87 17.68 -1.38
N PHE A 155 7.29 16.60 -1.90
CA PHE A 155 6.90 16.49 -3.30
C PHE A 155 5.92 17.61 -3.69
N GLU A 156 4.88 17.83 -2.89
CA GLU A 156 3.88 18.88 -3.14
C GLU A 156 4.46 20.29 -3.10
N ALA A 157 5.52 20.52 -2.31
CA ALA A 157 6.19 21.81 -2.22
C ALA A 157 7.15 22.09 -3.40
N SER A 158 7.78 21.04 -3.94
CA SER A 158 8.82 21.14 -4.96
C SER A 158 8.33 20.97 -6.39
N ASN A 159 7.13 20.43 -6.60
CA ASN A 159 6.59 20.11 -7.91
C ASN A 159 5.41 21.01 -8.29
N GLU A 160 5.35 21.39 -9.56
CA GLU A 160 4.18 22.10 -10.12
C GLU A 160 3.01 21.14 -10.31
N GLN A 161 3.28 19.92 -10.78
CA GLN A 161 2.28 18.87 -10.94
C GLN A 161 2.19 18.02 -9.66
N LYS A 162 1.11 18.19 -8.90
CA LYS A 162 0.91 17.60 -7.58
C LYS A 162 -0.06 16.43 -7.59
N SER A 163 -0.19 15.74 -8.72
CA SER A 163 -1.11 14.61 -8.86
C SER A 163 -0.53 13.33 -8.24
N LEU A 164 -1.41 12.41 -7.85
CA LEU A 164 -1.02 11.08 -7.39
C LEU A 164 -0.17 10.34 -8.45
N HIS A 165 -0.57 10.44 -9.71
CA HIS A 165 0.14 9.82 -10.83
C HIS A 165 1.60 10.29 -10.89
N HIS A 166 1.82 11.60 -10.89
CA HIS A 166 3.16 12.19 -10.98
C HIS A 166 4.04 11.82 -9.77
N PHE A 167 3.44 11.80 -8.56
CA PHE A 167 4.16 11.31 -7.38
C PHE A 167 4.62 9.86 -7.55
N LEU A 168 3.75 8.98 -8.06
CA LEU A 168 4.08 7.57 -8.25
C LEU A 168 5.15 7.36 -9.33
N GLU A 169 5.17 8.15 -10.38
CA GLU A 169 6.24 8.14 -11.38
C GLU A 169 7.58 8.56 -10.77
N GLU A 170 7.63 9.69 -10.04
CA GLU A 170 8.83 10.16 -9.35
C GLU A 170 9.35 9.11 -8.36
N PHE A 171 8.44 8.56 -7.56
CA PHE A 171 8.77 7.51 -6.59
C PHE A 171 9.37 6.26 -7.24
N ASP A 172 8.84 5.84 -8.39
CA ASP A 172 9.39 4.68 -9.11
C ASP A 172 10.76 4.98 -9.70
N HIS A 173 10.97 6.16 -10.25
CA HIS A 173 12.28 6.58 -10.74
C HIS A 173 13.32 6.61 -9.61
N GLU A 174 13.00 7.14 -8.43
CA GLU A 174 13.88 7.11 -7.26
C GLU A 174 14.26 5.68 -6.89
N ARG A 175 13.27 4.79 -6.80
CA ARG A 175 13.50 3.39 -6.44
C ARG A 175 14.33 2.66 -7.49
N ASP A 176 14.10 2.88 -8.77
CA ASP A 176 14.82 2.23 -9.87
C ASP A 176 16.26 2.77 -9.97
N ALA A 177 16.51 4.01 -9.51
CA ALA A 177 17.84 4.57 -9.30
C ALA A 177 18.56 3.99 -8.05
N GLY A 178 17.89 3.10 -7.30
CA GLY A 178 18.45 2.46 -6.10
C GLY A 178 18.25 3.26 -4.82
N GLU A 179 17.45 4.32 -4.85
CA GLU A 179 17.08 5.04 -3.64
C GLU A 179 16.13 4.21 -2.76
N VAL A 180 16.47 4.09 -1.50
CA VAL A 180 15.70 3.30 -0.54
C VAL A 180 14.88 4.15 0.43
N GLY A 181 14.91 5.47 0.27
CA GLY A 181 14.37 6.42 1.24
C GLY A 181 15.21 6.45 2.52
N SER A 182 15.66 7.61 2.96
CA SER A 182 16.41 7.72 4.24
C SER A 182 15.44 7.60 5.42
N LEU A 183 15.75 6.70 6.35
CA LEU A 183 15.12 6.66 7.67
C LEU A 183 15.82 7.71 8.56
N LYS A 184 15.06 8.61 9.16
CA LYS A 184 15.54 9.57 10.16
C LYS A 184 15.31 9.03 11.57
#